data_1962b4fb748fe9f71242ca61dcf96482
#
_entry.id   1962b4fb748fe9f71242ca61dcf96482
#
_cell.length_a   1.000
_cell.length_b   1.000
_cell.length_c   1.000
_cell.angle_alpha   90.00
_cell.angle_beta   90.00
_cell.angle_gamma   90.00
#
_symmetry.space_group_name_H-M   'P 1'
#
loop_
_entity.id
_entity.type
_entity.pdbx_description
1 polymer ?
#
loop_
_entity_poly.entity_id
_entity_poly.type
_entity_poly.pdbx_seq_one_letter_code
_entity_poly.pdbx_strand_id
1 'polypeptide(L)'
;MNCLYVFNPENDMALADGKASYTPPARIRQMRQELWWLPEWWADEGDIVWNGEDKLNLPDETRILPWGWSTALCRQLRQAGVQESLLPSAEKLEHIRQLSHRQTAVALLQELREQLPLDGHFCGESTLCRSEEEVRDAVGRYGEAMLKQPWSSSGRGIRKIQAKTLSNSLVKGASSKEQGEVSLIVEKFLHKVSDFALEFWLDGKGGVEYRGLSLFYTNERGAYLGNWVAPEGQKLAWLAQYVPLSYLQEIRRWWEQRLRSFDYEGPVGIDMMLAEEGICPCIEVNWRWTMGLVACLLAEQGRYGRMVVEYIYGHYAAEVEAFG
;
A
#
# COMPACT_ATOMS: atom_id res chain seq x y z
N MET A 1 -24.21 -9.50 -9.42
CA MET A 1 -23.36 -8.69 -10.35
C MET A 1 -22.01 -9.37 -10.36
N ASN A 2 -21.54 -9.84 -11.50
CA ASN A 2 -20.27 -10.58 -11.57
C ASN A 2 -19.11 -9.59 -11.58
N CYS A 3 -18.04 -9.95 -10.87
CA CYS A 3 -16.81 -9.17 -10.86
C CYS A 3 -15.76 -9.78 -11.78
N LEU A 4 -14.90 -8.92 -12.34
CA LEU A 4 -13.65 -9.33 -12.98
C LEU A 4 -12.50 -8.94 -12.06
N TYR A 5 -11.79 -9.90 -11.54
CA TYR A 5 -10.57 -9.67 -10.76
C TYR A 5 -9.34 -9.75 -11.65
N VAL A 6 -8.38 -8.87 -11.36
CA VAL A 6 -7.08 -8.83 -12.06
C VAL A 6 -5.96 -8.67 -11.05
N PHE A 7 -5.09 -9.65 -10.93
CA PHE A 7 -3.87 -9.53 -10.14
C PHE A 7 -2.76 -8.88 -10.96
N ASN A 8 -2.49 -7.60 -10.72
CA ASN A 8 -1.45 -6.81 -11.38
C ASN A 8 -0.49 -6.17 -10.35
N PRO A 9 0.44 -6.96 -9.78
CA PRO A 9 1.33 -6.54 -8.70
C PRO A 9 2.30 -5.42 -9.10
N GLU A 10 2.42 -5.12 -10.39
CA GLU A 10 3.19 -4.01 -10.95
C GLU A 10 2.53 -2.64 -10.78
N ASN A 11 1.34 -2.54 -10.19
CA ASN A 11 0.52 -1.33 -10.20
C ASN A 11 1.28 -0.06 -9.79
N ASP A 12 1.99 -0.08 -8.67
CA ASP A 12 2.71 1.10 -8.16
C ASP A 12 3.82 1.55 -9.15
N MET A 13 4.48 0.59 -9.78
CA MET A 13 5.50 0.88 -10.81
C MET A 13 4.88 1.46 -12.08
N ALA A 14 3.70 0.96 -12.47
CA ALA A 14 2.97 1.46 -13.62
C ALA A 14 2.44 2.88 -13.38
N LEU A 15 1.98 3.17 -12.15
CA LEU A 15 1.60 4.52 -11.73
C LEU A 15 2.80 5.47 -11.73
N ALA A 16 3.95 5.02 -11.24
CA ALA A 16 5.20 5.80 -11.27
C ALA A 16 5.62 6.17 -12.70
N ASP A 17 5.60 5.22 -13.62
CA ASP A 17 5.95 5.45 -15.04
C ASP A 17 4.89 6.30 -15.76
N GLY A 18 3.61 6.13 -15.44
CA GLY A 18 2.49 6.89 -15.98
C GLY A 18 2.11 6.59 -17.44
N LYS A 19 2.86 5.71 -18.12
CA LYS A 19 2.66 5.42 -19.56
C LYS A 19 1.79 4.18 -19.77
N ALA A 20 0.93 4.25 -20.78
CA ALA A 20 0.17 3.09 -21.24
C ALA A 20 1.03 1.93 -21.76
N SER A 21 2.26 2.23 -22.22
CA SER A 21 3.21 1.24 -22.76
C SER A 21 4.14 0.66 -21.68
N TYR A 22 3.91 0.95 -20.40
CA TYR A 22 4.75 0.44 -19.33
C TYR A 22 4.88 -1.10 -19.38
N THR A 23 6.11 -1.57 -19.21
CA THR A 23 6.43 -3.00 -19.15
C THR A 23 7.14 -3.30 -17.84
N PRO A 24 6.59 -4.14 -16.98
CA PRO A 24 7.20 -4.48 -15.69
C PRO A 24 8.53 -5.23 -15.85
N PRO A 25 9.43 -5.15 -14.86
CA PRO A 25 10.61 -6.01 -14.78
C PRO A 25 10.26 -7.51 -14.89
N ALA A 26 11.16 -8.31 -15.44
CA ALA A 26 10.93 -9.73 -15.69
C ALA A 26 10.42 -10.49 -14.46
N ARG A 27 10.98 -10.22 -13.27
CA ARG A 27 10.58 -10.87 -12.02
C ARG A 27 9.14 -10.52 -11.60
N ILE A 28 8.68 -9.30 -11.87
CA ILE A 28 7.30 -8.90 -11.55
C ILE A 28 6.33 -9.49 -12.58
N ARG A 29 6.73 -9.58 -13.85
CA ARG A 29 5.94 -10.30 -14.86
C ARG A 29 5.76 -11.76 -14.49
N GLN A 30 6.84 -12.42 -14.04
CA GLN A 30 6.79 -13.80 -13.54
C GLN A 30 5.83 -13.93 -12.35
N MET A 31 5.91 -13.03 -11.35
CA MET A 31 4.98 -13.01 -10.22
C MET A 31 3.52 -12.95 -10.70
N ARG A 32 3.23 -12.05 -11.64
CA ARG A 32 1.88 -11.91 -12.20
C ARG A 32 1.44 -13.18 -12.93
N GLN A 33 2.32 -13.79 -13.73
CA GLN A 33 2.02 -15.01 -14.47
C GLN A 33 1.82 -16.22 -13.58
N GLU A 34 2.50 -16.33 -12.46
CA GLU A 34 2.43 -17.46 -11.55
C GLU A 34 1.35 -17.31 -10.48
N LEU A 35 0.96 -16.06 -10.13
CA LEU A 35 -0.03 -15.76 -9.09
C LEU A 35 -1.30 -15.08 -9.62
N TRP A 36 -1.57 -15.11 -10.93
CA TRP A 36 -2.79 -14.51 -11.49
C TRP A 36 -4.07 -14.99 -10.84
N TRP A 37 -4.08 -16.23 -10.36
CA TRP A 37 -5.19 -16.92 -9.70
C TRP A 37 -5.41 -16.45 -8.25
N LEU A 38 -4.52 -15.68 -7.66
CA LEU A 38 -4.60 -15.27 -6.25
C LEU A 38 -5.98 -14.72 -5.83
N PRO A 39 -6.70 -13.96 -6.67
CA PRO A 39 -8.05 -13.52 -6.34
C PRO A 39 -9.09 -14.65 -6.14
N GLU A 40 -8.84 -15.86 -6.59
CA GLU A 40 -9.73 -17.01 -6.31
C GLU A 40 -9.87 -17.30 -4.80
N TRP A 41 -8.94 -16.79 -3.98
CA TRP A 41 -9.03 -16.92 -2.54
C TRP A 41 -10.23 -16.21 -1.93
N TRP A 42 -10.77 -15.17 -2.59
CA TRP A 42 -11.88 -14.36 -2.08
C TRP A 42 -12.96 -14.04 -3.12
N ALA A 43 -12.79 -14.44 -4.36
CA ALA A 43 -13.79 -14.28 -5.40
C ALA A 43 -15.02 -15.14 -5.10
N ASP A 44 -16.21 -14.62 -5.39
CA ASP A 44 -17.47 -15.33 -5.25
C ASP A 44 -17.71 -16.29 -6.45
N GLU A 45 -18.63 -17.23 -6.27
CA GLU A 45 -19.04 -18.11 -7.36
C GLU A 45 -19.64 -17.30 -8.51
N GLY A 46 -19.12 -17.49 -9.72
CA GLY A 46 -19.51 -16.77 -10.93
C GLY A 46 -18.67 -15.53 -11.25
N ASP A 47 -17.77 -15.12 -10.36
CA ASP A 47 -16.78 -14.11 -10.67
C ASP A 47 -15.71 -14.65 -11.64
N ILE A 48 -15.07 -13.73 -12.35
CA ILE A 48 -14.02 -14.05 -13.31
C ILE A 48 -12.68 -13.59 -12.72
N VAL A 49 -11.68 -14.48 -12.74
CA VAL A 49 -10.28 -14.12 -12.45
C VAL A 49 -9.50 -14.20 -13.75
N TRP A 50 -8.95 -13.05 -14.19
CA TRP A 50 -8.30 -12.96 -15.50
C TRP A 50 -6.82 -13.33 -15.43
N ASN A 51 -6.42 -14.28 -16.26
CA ASN A 51 -5.03 -14.73 -16.37
C ASN A 51 -4.10 -13.77 -17.12
N GLY A 52 -4.62 -12.67 -17.68
CA GLY A 52 -3.84 -11.67 -18.41
C GLY A 52 -3.68 -11.95 -19.91
N GLU A 53 -4.16 -13.07 -20.44
CA GLU A 53 -3.96 -13.52 -21.82
C GLU A 53 -5.28 -13.66 -22.60
N ASP A 54 -6.29 -14.24 -21.96
CA ASP A 54 -7.57 -14.55 -22.61
C ASP A 54 -8.33 -13.31 -23.05
N LYS A 55 -9.08 -13.46 -24.15
CA LYS A 55 -10.03 -12.45 -24.59
C LYS A 55 -11.22 -12.41 -23.64
N LEU A 56 -11.66 -11.21 -23.33
CA LEU A 56 -12.77 -10.94 -22.43
C LEU A 56 -13.99 -10.48 -23.23
N ASN A 57 -15.13 -11.10 -22.94
CA ASN A 57 -16.44 -10.66 -23.41
C ASN A 57 -17.30 -10.47 -22.17
N LEU A 58 -17.28 -9.27 -21.63
CA LEU A 58 -17.91 -8.94 -20.36
C LEU A 58 -19.29 -8.31 -20.57
N PRO A 59 -20.29 -8.67 -19.75
CA PRO A 59 -21.54 -7.92 -19.67
C PRO A 59 -21.30 -6.45 -19.27
N ASP A 60 -22.15 -5.55 -19.73
CA ASP A 60 -22.06 -4.10 -19.46
C ASP A 60 -22.11 -3.73 -17.96
N GLU A 61 -22.64 -4.63 -17.14
CA GLU A 61 -22.79 -4.47 -15.69
C GLU A 61 -21.62 -5.07 -14.89
N THR A 62 -20.59 -5.61 -15.55
CA THR A 62 -19.45 -6.23 -14.88
C THR A 62 -18.64 -5.19 -14.13
N ARG A 63 -18.38 -5.44 -12.85
CA ARG A 63 -17.48 -4.61 -12.05
C ARG A 63 -16.05 -5.14 -12.19
N ILE A 64 -15.11 -4.27 -12.56
CA ILE A 64 -13.70 -4.66 -12.69
C ILE A 64 -12.96 -4.25 -11.42
N LEU A 65 -12.34 -5.24 -10.78
CA LEU A 65 -11.63 -5.12 -9.50
C LEU A 65 -10.16 -5.54 -9.68
N PRO A 66 -9.32 -4.67 -10.27
CA PRO A 66 -7.90 -4.97 -10.39
C PRO A 66 -7.20 -4.82 -9.03
N TRP A 67 -6.02 -5.40 -8.89
CA TRP A 67 -5.15 -5.12 -7.75
C TRP A 67 -4.96 -3.62 -7.56
N GLY A 68 -4.77 -2.91 -8.66
CA GLY A 68 -4.84 -1.45 -8.70
C GLY A 68 -4.98 -0.94 -10.12
N TRP A 69 -5.59 0.23 -10.27
CA TRP A 69 -5.80 0.87 -11.55
C TRP A 69 -4.55 1.60 -12.06
N SER A 70 -4.25 1.46 -13.34
CA SER A 70 -3.22 2.22 -14.04
C SER A 70 -3.54 2.33 -15.53
N THR A 71 -2.94 3.31 -16.19
CA THR A 71 -3.08 3.50 -17.64
C THR A 71 -2.60 2.28 -18.44
N ALA A 72 -1.55 1.60 -17.94
CA ALA A 72 -1.03 0.39 -18.56
C ALA A 72 -2.04 -0.77 -18.49
N LEU A 73 -2.68 -0.96 -17.33
CA LEU A 73 -3.72 -1.99 -17.19
C LEU A 73 -4.93 -1.70 -18.08
N CYS A 74 -5.42 -0.46 -18.13
CA CYS A 74 -6.53 -0.10 -19.01
C CYS A 74 -6.23 -0.41 -20.48
N ARG A 75 -4.99 -0.16 -20.94
CA ARG A 75 -4.58 -0.58 -22.28
C ARG A 75 -4.65 -2.10 -22.48
N GLN A 76 -4.19 -2.88 -21.52
CA GLN A 76 -4.24 -4.34 -21.60
C GLN A 76 -5.68 -4.86 -21.64
N LEU A 77 -6.57 -4.32 -20.81
CA LEU A 77 -7.99 -4.66 -20.78
C LEU A 77 -8.69 -4.33 -22.11
N ARG A 78 -8.42 -3.15 -22.70
CA ARG A 78 -8.90 -2.80 -24.05
C ARG A 78 -8.44 -3.81 -25.11
N GLN A 79 -7.16 -4.19 -25.06
CA GLN A 79 -6.61 -5.20 -25.98
C GLN A 79 -7.23 -6.58 -25.76
N ALA A 80 -7.65 -6.91 -24.54
CA ALA A 80 -8.38 -8.13 -24.23
C ALA A 80 -9.85 -8.09 -24.69
N GLY A 81 -10.42 -6.93 -25.04
CA GLY A 81 -11.78 -6.80 -25.52
C GLY A 81 -12.75 -6.12 -24.55
N VAL A 82 -12.24 -5.59 -23.43
CA VAL A 82 -13.07 -4.88 -22.45
C VAL A 82 -13.55 -3.55 -23.03
N GLN A 83 -14.85 -3.28 -22.87
CA GLN A 83 -15.50 -2.06 -23.35
C GLN A 83 -15.03 -0.82 -22.58
N GLU A 84 -14.94 0.31 -23.28
CA GLU A 84 -14.46 1.58 -22.67
C GLU A 84 -15.36 2.07 -21.52
N SER A 85 -16.67 1.77 -21.59
CA SER A 85 -17.64 2.11 -20.54
C SER A 85 -17.35 1.47 -19.18
N LEU A 86 -16.60 0.36 -19.15
CA LEU A 86 -16.21 -0.36 -17.93
C LEU A 86 -14.87 0.11 -17.36
N LEU A 87 -14.16 0.99 -18.06
CA LEU A 87 -12.84 1.45 -17.66
C LEU A 87 -12.90 2.85 -17.05
N PRO A 88 -12.03 3.17 -16.10
CA PRO A 88 -11.94 4.53 -15.55
C PRO A 88 -11.47 5.53 -16.60
N SER A 89 -11.97 6.76 -16.53
CA SER A 89 -11.52 7.86 -17.38
C SER A 89 -10.03 8.19 -17.14
N ALA A 90 -9.42 8.91 -18.09
CA ALA A 90 -8.04 9.37 -17.94
C ALA A 90 -7.86 10.29 -16.72
N GLU A 91 -8.86 11.12 -16.43
CA GLU A 91 -8.88 12.02 -15.25
C GLU A 91 -8.91 11.21 -13.96
N LYS A 92 -9.75 10.16 -13.87
CA LYS A 92 -9.81 9.28 -12.71
C LYS A 92 -8.49 8.52 -12.51
N LEU A 93 -7.84 8.08 -13.58
CA LEU A 93 -6.54 7.42 -13.51
C LEU A 93 -5.43 8.37 -13.02
N GLU A 94 -5.42 9.62 -13.50
CA GLU A 94 -4.48 10.63 -13.02
C GLU A 94 -4.74 10.99 -11.56
N HIS A 95 -6.00 11.09 -11.15
CA HIS A 95 -6.35 11.29 -9.75
C HIS A 95 -5.86 10.16 -8.85
N ILE A 96 -6.07 8.88 -9.24
CA ILE A 96 -5.54 7.72 -8.52
C ILE A 96 -4.02 7.78 -8.44
N ARG A 97 -3.37 8.18 -9.53
CA ARG A 97 -1.92 8.35 -9.57
C ARG A 97 -1.45 9.39 -8.54
N GLN A 98 -2.12 10.54 -8.46
CA GLN A 98 -1.80 11.59 -7.49
C GLN A 98 -2.02 11.13 -6.04
N LEU A 99 -3.13 10.44 -5.77
CA LEU A 99 -3.41 9.86 -4.46
C LEU A 99 -2.33 8.85 -4.02
N SER A 100 -1.84 8.05 -4.96
CA SER A 100 -0.83 7.00 -4.69
C SER A 100 0.60 7.54 -4.54
N HIS A 101 0.83 8.81 -4.79
CA HIS A 101 2.13 9.44 -4.56
C HIS A 101 2.39 9.58 -3.05
N ARG A 102 3.56 9.21 -2.56
CA ARG A 102 3.90 9.25 -1.12
C ARG A 102 3.74 10.62 -0.46
N GLN A 103 3.79 11.70 -1.22
CA GLN A 103 3.47 13.05 -0.74
C GLN A 103 2.08 13.10 -0.06
N THR A 104 1.11 12.33 -0.55
CA THR A 104 -0.23 12.25 0.05
C THR A 104 -0.16 11.69 1.47
N ALA A 105 0.60 10.62 1.69
CA ALA A 105 0.80 10.06 3.02
C ALA A 105 1.52 11.04 3.97
N VAL A 106 2.51 11.79 3.47
CA VAL A 106 3.19 12.85 4.25
C VAL A 106 2.20 13.90 4.73
N ALA A 107 1.36 14.41 3.83
CA ALA A 107 0.35 15.43 4.17
C ALA A 107 -0.68 14.89 5.17
N LEU A 108 -1.17 13.67 4.95
CA LEU A 108 -2.15 13.03 5.84
C LEU A 108 -1.57 12.72 7.22
N LEU A 109 -0.30 12.31 7.32
CA LEU A 109 0.37 12.14 8.61
C LEU A 109 0.45 13.47 9.38
N GLN A 110 0.78 14.56 8.71
CA GLN A 110 0.83 15.89 9.33
C GLN A 110 -0.55 16.33 9.83
N GLU A 111 -1.59 16.21 8.98
CA GLU A 111 -2.97 16.55 9.32
C GLU A 111 -3.47 15.71 10.51
N LEU A 112 -3.19 14.41 10.52
CA LEU A 112 -3.59 13.52 11.59
C LEU A 112 -2.91 13.88 12.92
N ARG A 113 -1.61 14.17 12.88
CA ARG A 113 -0.85 14.55 14.08
C ARG A 113 -1.27 15.90 14.69
N GLU A 114 -1.80 16.81 13.90
CA GLU A 114 -2.37 18.08 14.41
C GLU A 114 -3.69 17.86 15.17
N GLN A 115 -4.40 16.79 14.90
CA GLN A 115 -5.72 16.48 15.45
C GLN A 115 -5.70 15.43 16.57
N LEU A 116 -4.66 14.60 16.64
CA LEU A 116 -4.52 13.60 17.69
C LEU A 116 -3.77 14.18 18.92
N PRO A 117 -4.08 13.67 20.13
CA PRO A 117 -3.39 14.09 21.35
C PRO A 117 -1.88 13.83 21.29
N LEU A 118 -1.08 14.82 21.70
CA LEU A 118 0.37 14.68 21.81
C LEU A 118 0.78 14.19 23.21
N ASP A 119 0.25 13.05 23.62
CA ASP A 119 0.46 12.46 24.95
C ASP A 119 1.59 11.40 25.01
N GLY A 120 2.41 11.33 23.98
CA GLY A 120 3.55 10.42 23.90
C GLY A 120 3.23 9.04 23.31
N HIS A 121 1.96 8.76 22.96
CA HIS A 121 1.58 7.50 22.32
C HIS A 121 1.63 7.54 20.79
N PHE A 122 1.81 8.73 20.19
CA PHE A 122 1.95 8.91 18.75
C PHE A 122 3.34 9.39 18.39
N CYS A 123 3.89 8.82 17.33
CA CYS A 123 5.17 9.18 16.77
C CYS A 123 5.08 9.33 15.23
N GLY A 124 6.22 9.45 14.59
CA GLY A 124 6.32 9.58 13.13
C GLY A 124 6.34 11.05 12.69
N GLU A 125 7.35 11.37 11.91
CA GLU A 125 7.53 12.67 11.27
C GLU A 125 8.05 12.40 9.87
N SER A 126 7.45 13.06 8.87
CA SER A 126 7.80 12.89 7.47
C SER A 126 7.77 14.24 6.76
N THR A 127 8.70 14.44 5.85
CA THR A 127 8.83 15.68 5.08
C THR A 127 9.16 15.35 3.62
N LEU A 128 8.42 15.95 2.68
CA LEU A 128 8.79 15.96 1.27
C LEU A 128 9.85 17.06 1.06
N CYS A 129 11.02 16.67 0.58
CA CYS A 129 12.13 17.56 0.27
C CYS A 129 12.29 17.71 -1.23
N ARG A 130 12.41 18.96 -1.69
CA ARG A 130 12.56 19.35 -3.11
C ARG A 130 13.95 19.85 -3.46
N SER A 131 14.83 19.96 -2.46
CA SER A 131 16.23 20.37 -2.63
C SER A 131 17.16 19.54 -1.75
N GLU A 132 18.45 19.52 -2.08
CA GLU A 132 19.47 18.87 -1.25
C GLU A 132 19.62 19.54 0.12
N GLU A 133 19.34 20.85 0.20
CA GLU A 133 19.38 21.62 1.43
C GLU A 133 18.26 21.19 2.38
N GLU A 134 17.02 21.11 1.87
CA GLU A 134 15.87 20.61 2.65
C GLU A 134 16.08 19.19 3.17
N VAL A 135 16.73 18.31 2.37
CA VAL A 135 17.08 16.95 2.83
C VAL A 135 18.06 17.02 4.01
N ARG A 136 19.09 17.89 3.94
CA ARG A 136 20.07 18.04 5.04
C ARG A 136 19.41 18.59 6.30
N ASP A 137 18.54 19.58 6.15
CA ASP A 137 17.82 20.17 7.28
C ASP A 137 16.90 19.16 7.95
N ALA A 138 16.15 18.38 7.17
CA ALA A 138 15.29 17.32 7.70
C ALA A 138 16.09 16.22 8.41
N VAL A 139 17.15 15.71 7.80
CA VAL A 139 18.03 14.70 8.41
C VAL A 139 18.75 15.26 9.64
N GLY A 140 19.21 16.51 9.59
CA GLY A 140 19.82 17.20 10.74
C GLY A 140 18.87 17.30 11.93
N ARG A 141 17.60 17.62 11.67
CA ARG A 141 16.53 17.73 12.67
C ARG A 141 16.19 16.38 13.31
N TYR A 142 16.15 15.31 12.51
CA TYR A 142 15.80 13.96 13.00
C TYR A 142 16.98 13.21 13.61
N GLY A 143 18.22 13.56 13.26
CA GLY A 143 19.43 12.83 13.67
C GLY A 143 19.64 11.52 12.91
N GLU A 144 18.65 10.63 12.96
CA GLU A 144 18.52 9.42 12.12
C GLU A 144 17.23 9.48 11.29
N ALA A 145 17.33 9.11 10.01
CA ALA A 145 16.20 9.21 9.09
C ALA A 145 16.14 8.06 8.09
N MET A 146 14.96 7.83 7.56
CA MET A 146 14.72 6.99 6.39
C MET A 146 14.53 7.90 5.17
N LEU A 147 15.32 7.66 4.13
CA LEU A 147 15.16 8.30 2.83
C LEU A 147 14.30 7.38 1.95
N LYS A 148 13.24 7.93 1.38
CA LYS A 148 12.31 7.17 0.50
C LYS A 148 12.07 7.93 -0.79
N GLN A 149 12.13 7.22 -1.92
CA GLN A 149 11.69 7.80 -3.18
C GLN A 149 10.17 7.99 -3.18
N PRO A 150 9.64 9.04 -3.83
CA PRO A 150 8.20 9.30 -3.90
C PRO A 150 7.40 8.15 -4.49
N TRP A 151 8.00 7.43 -5.42
CA TRP A 151 7.47 6.24 -6.07
C TRP A 151 8.38 5.07 -5.78
N SER A 152 7.98 4.21 -4.87
CA SER A 152 8.66 2.93 -4.63
C SER A 152 7.71 1.99 -3.90
N SER A 153 7.88 0.70 -4.11
CA SER A 153 7.09 -0.34 -3.46
C SER A 153 7.99 -1.45 -2.92
N SER A 154 7.48 -2.21 -1.97
CA SER A 154 8.15 -3.40 -1.42
C SER A 154 9.57 -3.13 -0.92
N GLY A 155 9.79 -2.04 -0.20
CA GLY A 155 11.08 -1.69 0.40
C GLY A 155 12.16 -1.20 -0.56
N ARG A 156 11.87 -1.05 -1.86
CA ARG A 156 12.82 -0.53 -2.85
C ARG A 156 13.00 0.98 -2.66
N GLY A 157 14.24 1.47 -2.86
CA GLY A 157 14.53 2.91 -2.75
C GLY A 157 14.43 3.48 -1.34
N ILE A 158 14.43 2.61 -0.30
CA ILE A 158 14.45 3.01 1.10
C ILE A 158 15.89 2.88 1.61
N ARG A 159 16.38 3.91 2.32
CA ARG A 159 17.72 3.93 2.92
C ARG A 159 17.69 4.58 4.29
N LYS A 160 18.25 3.91 5.29
CA LYS A 160 18.56 4.53 6.59
C LYS A 160 19.81 5.39 6.47
N ILE A 161 19.79 6.57 7.08
CA ILE A 161 20.89 7.53 7.11
C ILE A 161 20.99 8.17 8.49
N GLN A 162 22.21 8.55 8.86
CA GLN A 162 22.48 9.37 10.03
C GLN A 162 23.00 10.75 9.59
N ALA A 163 22.68 11.80 10.34
CA ALA A 163 23.10 13.16 10.02
C ALA A 163 24.62 13.27 9.80
N LYS A 164 25.42 12.59 10.64
CA LYS A 164 26.89 12.59 10.56
C LYS A 164 27.47 11.90 9.32
N THR A 165 26.69 11.05 8.63
CA THR A 165 27.14 10.28 7.46
C THR A 165 26.52 10.76 6.16
N LEU A 166 25.66 11.80 6.22
CA LEU A 166 24.97 12.34 5.06
C LEU A 166 25.97 13.06 4.14
N SER A 167 26.09 12.58 2.91
CA SER A 167 26.90 13.18 1.85
C SER A 167 26.05 13.58 0.64
N ASN A 168 26.54 14.53 -0.17
CA ASN A 168 25.85 14.94 -1.40
C ASN A 168 25.65 13.78 -2.38
N SER A 169 26.61 12.89 -2.47
CA SER A 169 26.51 11.68 -3.31
C SER A 169 25.40 10.74 -2.87
N LEU A 170 25.20 10.61 -1.53
CA LEU A 170 24.11 9.80 -0.97
C LEU A 170 22.75 10.42 -1.25
N VAL A 171 22.60 11.75 -1.09
CA VAL A 171 21.35 12.45 -1.41
C VAL A 171 21.03 12.31 -2.89
N LYS A 172 21.99 12.59 -3.78
CA LYS A 172 21.80 12.42 -5.24
C LYS A 172 21.45 10.99 -5.63
N GLY A 173 22.09 10.00 -5.01
CA GLY A 173 21.83 8.58 -5.29
C GLY A 173 20.51 8.06 -4.71
N ALA A 174 19.92 8.75 -3.72
CA ALA A 174 18.62 8.41 -3.14
C ALA A 174 17.46 9.15 -3.80
N SER A 175 17.72 10.35 -4.34
CA SER A 175 16.69 11.23 -4.92
C SER A 175 16.20 10.71 -6.27
N SER A 176 14.92 10.88 -6.53
CA SER A 176 14.36 10.93 -7.89
C SER A 176 14.29 12.38 -8.37
N LYS A 177 14.08 12.56 -9.67
CA LYS A 177 13.79 13.88 -10.23
C LYS A 177 12.36 13.91 -10.71
N GLU A 178 11.59 14.84 -10.20
CA GLU A 178 10.24 15.15 -10.66
C GLU A 178 10.23 16.58 -11.18
N GLN A 179 9.80 16.76 -12.42
CA GLN A 179 9.81 18.06 -13.11
C GLN A 179 11.19 18.77 -13.08
N GLY A 180 12.28 17.99 -13.01
CA GLY A 180 13.65 18.51 -12.98
C GLY A 180 14.20 18.81 -11.58
N GLU A 181 13.37 18.80 -10.56
CA GLU A 181 13.73 19.04 -9.16
C GLU A 181 14.02 17.76 -8.40
N VAL A 182 14.76 17.85 -7.30
CA VAL A 182 14.91 16.75 -6.34
C VAL A 182 13.55 16.44 -5.76
N SER A 183 13.20 15.15 -5.66
CA SER A 183 12.02 14.70 -4.95
C SER A 183 12.42 13.52 -4.05
N LEU A 184 12.32 13.72 -2.75
CA LEU A 184 12.72 12.74 -1.74
C LEU A 184 11.88 12.92 -0.48
N ILE A 185 11.39 11.83 0.08
CA ILE A 185 10.74 11.84 1.37
C ILE A 185 11.77 11.48 2.44
N VAL A 186 11.85 12.31 3.47
CA VAL A 186 12.69 12.11 4.64
C VAL A 186 11.78 11.86 5.83
N GLU A 187 11.88 10.68 6.41
CA GLU A 187 11.11 10.28 7.59
C GLU A 187 12.04 10.09 8.78
N LYS A 188 11.61 10.52 9.96
CA LYS A 188 12.31 10.21 11.21
C LYS A 188 12.42 8.69 11.37
N PHE A 189 13.63 8.20 11.68
CA PHE A 189 13.82 6.79 11.98
C PHE A 189 13.11 6.42 13.28
N LEU A 190 12.40 5.30 13.26
CA LEU A 190 11.68 4.75 14.42
C LEU A 190 12.18 3.34 14.72
N HIS A 191 12.23 2.98 16.01
CA HIS A 191 12.57 1.62 16.44
C HIS A 191 11.35 0.72 16.34
N LYS A 192 11.21 0.10 15.17
CA LYS A 192 10.05 -0.72 14.82
C LYS A 192 9.90 -1.93 15.73
N VAL A 193 8.70 -2.10 16.28
CA VAL A 193 8.22 -3.31 16.97
C VAL A 193 7.43 -4.18 15.99
N SER A 194 6.48 -3.58 15.26
CA SER A 194 5.67 -4.29 14.28
C SER A 194 5.09 -3.37 13.21
N ASP A 195 4.85 -3.93 12.04
CA ASP A 195 4.05 -3.30 11.00
C ASP A 195 2.60 -3.77 11.10
N PHE A 196 1.65 -2.85 10.91
CA PHE A 196 0.22 -3.16 10.83
C PHE A 196 -0.48 -2.18 9.90
N ALA A 197 -1.71 -2.51 9.48
CA ALA A 197 -2.50 -1.63 8.65
C ALA A 197 -3.98 -1.65 9.06
N LEU A 198 -4.68 -0.58 8.73
CA LEU A 198 -6.14 -0.54 8.72
C LEU A 198 -6.61 -0.60 7.27
N GLU A 199 -7.52 -1.53 7.01
CA GLU A 199 -8.04 -1.80 5.67
C GLU A 199 -9.46 -1.26 5.55
N PHE A 200 -9.73 -0.56 4.44
CA PHE A 200 -11.01 0.09 4.17
C PHE A 200 -11.49 -0.22 2.74
N TRP A 201 -12.77 -0.02 2.54
CA TRP A 201 -13.40 0.00 1.22
C TRP A 201 -14.20 1.29 1.05
N LEU A 202 -13.99 2.00 -0.05
CA LEU A 202 -14.71 3.21 -0.41
C LEU A 202 -15.66 2.92 -1.57
N ASP A 203 -16.89 3.42 -1.47
CA ASP A 203 -17.95 3.21 -2.47
C ASP A 203 -17.99 4.26 -3.61
N GLY A 204 -17.05 5.23 -3.57
CA GLY A 204 -17.02 6.35 -4.53
C GLY A 204 -18.14 7.40 -4.34
N LYS A 205 -18.95 7.29 -3.28
CA LYS A 205 -20.07 8.19 -2.97
C LYS A 205 -19.99 8.77 -1.55
N GLY A 206 -18.81 8.66 -0.93
CA GLY A 206 -18.57 9.10 0.45
C GLY A 206 -18.86 8.03 1.50
N GLY A 207 -19.27 6.83 1.12
CA GLY A 207 -19.34 5.67 2.01
C GLY A 207 -17.95 5.07 2.21
N VAL A 208 -17.61 4.82 3.48
CA VAL A 208 -16.35 4.18 3.91
C VAL A 208 -16.68 3.02 4.83
N GLU A 209 -16.26 1.82 4.42
CA GLU A 209 -16.41 0.60 5.20
C GLU A 209 -15.04 0.18 5.75
N TYR A 210 -14.95 -0.03 7.05
CA TYR A 210 -13.79 -0.63 7.68
C TYR A 210 -13.79 -2.14 7.43
N ARG A 211 -12.70 -2.67 6.86
CA ARG A 211 -12.55 -4.07 6.46
C ARG A 211 -11.68 -4.89 7.41
N GLY A 212 -11.02 -4.25 8.35
CA GLY A 212 -10.26 -4.93 9.37
C GLY A 212 -8.87 -4.37 9.62
N LEU A 213 -8.25 -4.91 10.66
CA LEU A 213 -6.85 -4.66 11.01
C LEU A 213 -6.00 -5.82 10.49
N SER A 214 -4.92 -5.51 9.81
CA SER A 214 -3.90 -6.48 9.40
C SER A 214 -2.61 -6.29 10.18
N LEU A 215 -1.98 -7.39 10.60
CA LEU A 215 -0.61 -7.43 11.08
C LEU A 215 0.25 -8.13 10.04
N PHE A 216 1.37 -7.51 9.67
CA PHE A 216 2.26 -8.08 8.65
C PHE A 216 3.72 -7.99 9.03
N TYR A 217 4.50 -8.82 8.40
CA TYR A 217 5.93 -8.95 8.66
C TYR A 217 6.72 -8.39 7.49
N THR A 218 7.76 -7.65 7.79
CA THR A 218 8.74 -7.19 6.80
C THR A 218 10.13 -7.56 7.28
N ASN A 219 11.06 -7.76 6.35
CA ASN A 219 12.47 -7.92 6.70
C ASN A 219 13.10 -6.57 7.07
N GLU A 220 14.39 -6.58 7.46
CA GLU A 220 15.16 -5.39 7.83
C GLU A 220 15.21 -4.31 6.73
N ARG A 221 14.96 -4.68 5.46
CA ARG A 221 14.91 -3.76 4.32
C ARG A 221 13.50 -3.28 4.00
N GLY A 222 12.50 -3.66 4.81
CA GLY A 222 11.09 -3.31 4.59
C GLY A 222 10.40 -4.13 3.49
N ALA A 223 11.01 -5.23 3.01
CA ALA A 223 10.34 -6.10 2.05
C ALA A 223 9.35 -7.01 2.78
N TYR A 224 8.14 -7.13 2.22
CA TYR A 224 7.05 -7.94 2.74
C TYR A 224 7.44 -9.43 2.84
N LEU A 225 7.07 -10.04 3.96
CA LEU A 225 7.30 -11.45 4.27
C LEU A 225 6.01 -12.26 4.50
N GLY A 226 4.90 -11.59 4.81
CA GLY A 226 3.64 -12.27 5.07
C GLY A 226 2.74 -11.52 6.04
N ASN A 227 1.53 -12.06 6.23
CA ASN A 227 0.54 -11.54 7.17
C ASN A 227 0.15 -12.60 8.20
N TRP A 228 -0.20 -12.13 9.39
CA TRP A 228 -0.90 -12.94 10.36
C TRP A 228 -2.40 -12.98 10.03
N VAL A 229 -2.90 -14.14 9.59
CA VAL A 229 -4.32 -14.38 9.31
C VAL A 229 -4.97 -14.93 10.59
N ALA A 230 -5.71 -14.08 11.28
CA ALA A 230 -6.34 -14.41 12.55
C ALA A 230 -7.58 -13.53 12.76
N PRO A 231 -8.52 -13.90 13.67
CA PRO A 231 -9.59 -13.02 14.09
C PRO A 231 -9.06 -11.67 14.58
N GLU A 232 -9.75 -10.59 14.24
CA GLU A 232 -9.29 -9.23 14.59
C GLU A 232 -9.06 -9.06 16.09
N GLY A 233 -9.92 -9.68 16.94
CA GLY A 233 -9.77 -9.62 18.39
C GLY A 233 -8.41 -10.13 18.88
N GLN A 234 -7.82 -11.14 18.23
CA GLN A 234 -6.48 -11.62 18.58
C GLN A 234 -5.38 -10.62 18.21
N LYS A 235 -5.49 -10.00 17.04
CA LYS A 235 -4.56 -8.95 16.59
C LYS A 235 -4.63 -7.72 17.51
N LEU A 236 -5.84 -7.31 17.87
CA LEU A 236 -6.04 -6.22 18.83
C LEU A 236 -5.50 -6.57 20.23
N ALA A 237 -5.73 -7.78 20.72
CA ALA A 237 -5.19 -8.24 22.01
C ALA A 237 -3.64 -8.25 22.01
N TRP A 238 -3.03 -8.54 20.88
CA TRP A 238 -1.58 -8.45 20.73
C TRP A 238 -1.10 -6.99 20.78
N LEU A 239 -1.72 -6.08 20.03
CA LEU A 239 -1.39 -4.65 20.04
C LEU A 239 -1.62 -4.00 21.40
N ALA A 240 -2.64 -4.45 22.14
CA ALA A 240 -2.97 -3.95 23.48
C ALA A 240 -1.88 -4.18 24.53
N GLN A 241 -0.92 -5.05 24.26
CA GLN A 241 0.25 -5.24 25.13
C GLN A 241 1.24 -4.06 25.07
N TYR A 242 1.14 -3.23 24.04
CA TYR A 242 2.06 -2.13 23.77
C TYR A 242 1.39 -0.76 23.91
N VAL A 243 0.13 -0.64 23.49
CA VAL A 243 -0.62 0.62 23.46
C VAL A 243 -2.08 0.42 23.86
N PRO A 244 -2.71 1.40 24.53
CA PRO A 244 -4.14 1.35 24.81
C PRO A 244 -4.97 1.31 23.51
N LEU A 245 -5.96 0.42 23.42
CA LEU A 245 -6.80 0.26 22.23
C LEU A 245 -7.61 1.52 21.88
N SER A 246 -7.83 2.42 22.84
CA SER A 246 -8.49 3.71 22.58
C SER A 246 -7.78 4.53 21.49
N TYR A 247 -6.45 4.50 21.46
CA TYR A 247 -5.67 5.19 20.41
C TYR A 247 -5.89 4.61 19.02
N LEU A 248 -5.96 3.28 18.92
CA LEU A 248 -6.28 2.62 17.63
C LEU A 248 -7.69 2.98 17.17
N GLN A 249 -8.65 3.09 18.11
CA GLN A 249 -10.02 3.50 17.79
C GLN A 249 -10.10 4.97 17.35
N GLU A 250 -9.29 5.86 17.93
CA GLU A 250 -9.21 7.26 17.52
C GLU A 250 -8.62 7.40 16.12
N ILE A 251 -7.50 6.71 15.84
CA ILE A 251 -6.89 6.64 14.51
C ILE A 251 -7.90 6.15 13.48
N ARG A 252 -8.57 5.03 13.78
CA ARG A 252 -9.59 4.45 12.89
C ARG A 252 -10.72 5.44 12.60
N ARG A 253 -11.30 6.09 13.61
CA ARG A 253 -12.38 7.09 13.42
C ARG A 253 -11.91 8.26 12.58
N TRP A 254 -10.68 8.73 12.81
CA TRP A 254 -10.10 9.80 12.01
C TRP A 254 -9.99 9.39 10.53
N TRP A 255 -9.47 8.20 10.26
CA TRP A 255 -9.37 7.68 8.89
C TRP A 255 -10.75 7.47 8.25
N GLU A 256 -11.71 6.88 8.95
CA GLU A 256 -13.09 6.70 8.46
C GLU A 256 -13.71 8.05 8.05
N GLN A 257 -13.50 9.10 8.83
CA GLN A 257 -13.98 10.44 8.51
C GLN A 257 -13.22 11.07 7.35
N ARG A 258 -11.90 10.98 7.37
CA ARG A 258 -11.05 11.62 6.35
C ARG A 258 -11.18 10.99 4.98
N LEU A 259 -11.29 9.67 4.90
CA LEU A 259 -11.45 8.93 3.65
C LEU A 259 -12.75 9.29 2.89
N ARG A 260 -13.79 9.72 3.58
CA ARG A 260 -15.07 10.18 2.95
C ARG A 260 -14.89 11.35 1.98
N SER A 261 -13.85 12.14 2.14
CA SER A 261 -13.60 13.32 1.32
C SER A 261 -12.84 13.04 0.02
N PHE A 262 -12.39 11.80 -0.19
CA PHE A 262 -11.67 11.45 -1.40
C PHE A 262 -12.60 10.90 -2.48
N ASP A 263 -12.45 11.38 -3.70
CA ASP A 263 -13.11 10.82 -4.89
C ASP A 263 -12.36 9.55 -5.33
N TYR A 264 -12.63 8.47 -4.60
CA TYR A 264 -12.03 7.16 -4.87
C TYR A 264 -13.05 6.05 -4.63
N GLU A 265 -13.04 5.04 -5.48
CA GLU A 265 -13.80 3.81 -5.31
C GLU A 265 -12.86 2.61 -5.32
N GLY A 266 -12.97 1.77 -4.29
CA GLY A 266 -12.17 0.57 -4.13
C GLY A 266 -11.53 0.43 -2.77
N PRO A 267 -10.60 -0.54 -2.62
CA PRO A 267 -9.92 -0.79 -1.37
C PRO A 267 -8.82 0.24 -1.10
N VAL A 268 -8.61 0.54 0.17
CA VAL A 268 -7.54 1.41 0.66
C VAL A 268 -6.92 0.79 1.91
N GLY A 269 -5.61 0.57 1.88
CA GLY A 269 -4.83 0.13 3.04
C GLY A 269 -3.97 1.26 3.60
N ILE A 270 -4.04 1.48 4.91
CA ILE A 270 -3.25 2.48 5.61
C ILE A 270 -2.15 1.76 6.40
N ASP A 271 -0.94 1.75 5.88
CA ASP A 271 0.19 1.16 6.57
C ASP A 271 0.63 2.04 7.74
N MET A 272 0.81 1.41 8.88
CA MET A 272 1.16 2.00 10.15
C MET A 272 2.32 1.23 10.78
N MET A 273 2.93 1.80 11.80
CA MET A 273 3.99 1.17 12.55
C MET A 273 3.76 1.30 14.04
N LEU A 274 3.85 0.19 14.74
CA LEU A 274 4.11 0.18 16.17
C LEU A 274 5.63 0.26 16.36
N ALA A 275 6.07 1.28 17.07
CA ALA A 275 7.47 1.53 17.40
C ALA A 275 7.65 1.64 18.92
N GLU A 276 8.89 1.58 19.41
CA GLU A 276 9.20 1.83 20.84
C GLU A 276 8.75 3.24 21.26
N GLU A 277 8.74 4.18 20.31
CA GLU A 277 8.34 5.57 20.51
C GLU A 277 6.82 5.79 20.47
N GLY A 278 6.03 4.76 20.15
CA GLY A 278 4.58 4.84 20.03
C GLY A 278 4.03 4.37 18.68
N ILE A 279 2.83 4.80 18.30
CA ILE A 279 2.21 4.49 17.02
C ILE A 279 2.58 5.57 16.00
N CYS A 280 3.16 5.18 14.87
CA CYS A 280 3.17 5.99 13.66
C CYS A 280 1.90 5.68 12.86
N PRO A 281 0.91 6.61 12.83
CA PRO A 281 -0.44 6.30 12.36
C PRO A 281 -0.61 6.42 10.84
N CYS A 282 0.45 6.70 10.10
CA CYS A 282 0.50 6.70 8.65
C CYS A 282 1.96 6.61 8.16
N ILE A 283 2.31 5.49 7.55
CA ILE A 283 3.58 5.29 6.85
C ILE A 283 3.37 5.37 5.34
N GLU A 284 2.29 4.77 4.85
CA GLU A 284 1.93 4.72 3.44
C GLU A 284 0.41 4.56 3.30
N VAL A 285 -0.16 5.14 2.24
CA VAL A 285 -1.57 4.94 1.89
C VAL A 285 -1.61 4.22 0.54
N ASN A 286 -2.14 3.02 0.57
CA ASN A 286 -2.24 2.13 -0.58
C ASN A 286 -3.64 2.23 -1.19
N TRP A 287 -3.80 2.99 -2.28
CA TRP A 287 -5.06 3.16 -3.01
C TRP A 287 -5.28 2.01 -3.99
N ARG A 288 -5.30 0.80 -3.45
CA ARG A 288 -5.38 -0.47 -4.16
C ARG A 288 -5.57 -1.63 -3.18
N TRP A 289 -5.76 -2.82 -3.70
CA TRP A 289 -5.67 -4.03 -2.90
C TRP A 289 -4.32 -4.14 -2.19
N THR A 290 -4.36 -4.69 -0.99
CA THR A 290 -3.19 -5.01 -0.17
C THR A 290 -3.23 -6.48 0.24
N MET A 291 -2.08 -7.05 0.56
CA MET A 291 -2.05 -8.38 1.18
C MET A 291 -2.68 -8.36 2.58
N GLY A 292 -2.72 -7.19 3.22
CA GLY A 292 -3.43 -6.97 4.48
C GLY A 292 -4.93 -7.17 4.36
N LEU A 293 -5.56 -6.58 3.34
CA LEU A 293 -6.98 -6.80 3.06
C LEU A 293 -7.28 -8.27 2.73
N VAL A 294 -6.42 -8.91 1.91
CA VAL A 294 -6.55 -10.34 1.63
C VAL A 294 -6.51 -11.17 2.91
N ALA A 295 -5.59 -10.88 3.83
CA ALA A 295 -5.51 -11.56 5.12
C ALA A 295 -6.77 -11.35 5.98
N CYS A 296 -7.40 -10.17 5.94
CA CYS A 296 -8.67 -9.91 6.62
C CYS A 296 -9.79 -10.78 6.03
N LEU A 297 -9.93 -10.83 4.71
CA LEU A 297 -10.94 -11.65 4.03
C LEU A 297 -10.76 -13.15 4.30
N LEU A 298 -9.53 -13.64 4.30
CA LEU A 298 -9.23 -15.04 4.63
C LEU A 298 -9.60 -15.36 6.09
N ALA A 299 -9.38 -14.42 7.01
CA ALA A 299 -9.78 -14.59 8.39
C ALA A 299 -11.31 -14.60 8.58
N GLU A 300 -12.05 -13.80 7.81
CA GLU A 300 -13.52 -13.86 7.74
C GLU A 300 -14.04 -15.22 7.26
N GLN A 301 -13.29 -15.88 6.36
CA GLN A 301 -13.59 -17.24 5.89
C GLN A 301 -13.15 -18.36 6.87
N GLY A 302 -12.57 -18.00 8.03
CA GLY A 302 -12.06 -18.96 9.01
C GLY A 302 -10.74 -19.64 8.61
N ARG A 303 -10.02 -19.12 7.63
CA ARG A 303 -8.68 -19.59 7.24
C ARG A 303 -7.64 -18.88 8.08
N TYR A 304 -7.13 -19.54 9.11
CA TYR A 304 -6.18 -18.95 10.05
C TYR A 304 -4.78 -19.51 9.84
N GLY A 305 -3.77 -18.65 10.04
CA GLY A 305 -2.38 -19.03 9.87
C GLY A 305 -1.47 -17.87 9.52
N ARG A 306 -0.35 -18.18 8.91
CA ARG A 306 0.57 -17.23 8.30
C ARG A 306 0.39 -17.24 6.79
N MET A 307 -0.08 -16.15 6.23
CA MET A 307 -0.13 -15.98 4.78
C MET A 307 1.24 -15.51 4.30
N VAL A 308 1.81 -16.21 3.35
CA VAL A 308 3.09 -15.90 2.73
C VAL A 308 2.99 -15.79 1.22
N VAL A 309 3.82 -14.94 0.64
CA VAL A 309 4.06 -14.90 -0.80
C VAL A 309 5.57 -14.92 -0.99
N GLU A 310 6.07 -16.02 -1.47
CA GLU A 310 7.50 -16.31 -1.52
C GLU A 310 8.00 -16.60 -2.93
N TYR A 311 9.31 -16.39 -3.13
CA TYR A 311 9.99 -16.80 -4.34
C TYR A 311 10.94 -17.95 -4.00
N ILE A 312 10.52 -19.17 -4.30
CA ILE A 312 11.21 -20.40 -3.94
C ILE A 312 11.56 -21.19 -5.20
N TYR A 313 12.79 -21.66 -5.29
CA TYR A 313 13.29 -22.48 -6.43
C TYR A 313 13.00 -21.89 -7.82
N GLY A 314 13.00 -20.56 -7.94
CA GLY A 314 12.76 -19.90 -9.22
C GLY A 314 11.30 -19.59 -9.54
N HIS A 315 10.36 -19.88 -8.63
CA HIS A 315 8.92 -19.69 -8.79
C HIS A 315 8.32 -18.90 -7.64
N TYR A 316 7.21 -18.19 -7.91
CA TYR A 316 6.38 -17.57 -6.88
C TYR A 316 5.33 -18.57 -6.40
N ALA A 317 5.16 -18.63 -5.10
CA ALA A 317 4.10 -19.36 -4.41
C ALA A 317 3.39 -18.44 -3.43
N ALA A 318 2.09 -18.69 -3.23
CA ALA A 318 1.30 -18.03 -2.21
C ALA A 318 0.52 -19.11 -1.44
N GLU A 319 0.59 -19.07 -0.11
CA GLU A 319 -0.08 -20.05 0.75
C GLU A 319 -0.45 -19.46 2.11
N VAL A 320 -1.33 -20.15 2.83
CA VAL A 320 -1.66 -19.89 4.23
C VAL A 320 -1.20 -21.11 5.02
N GLU A 321 -0.07 -20.96 5.69
CA GLU A 321 0.51 -21.95 6.58
C GLU A 321 -0.26 -21.96 7.91
N ALA A 322 -0.81 -23.09 8.31
CA ALA A 322 -1.44 -23.21 9.64
C ALA A 322 -0.38 -23.02 10.75
N PHE A 323 -0.78 -22.38 11.84
CA PHE A 323 0.05 -22.38 13.04
C PHE A 323 0.09 -23.81 13.59
N GLY A 324 1.28 -24.36 13.74
CA GLY A 324 1.51 -25.67 14.33
C GLY A 324 1.21 -25.71 15.84
#